data_d80cb32c120095c041c727beb02f29c1
#
_entry.id   d80cb32c120095c041c727beb02f29c1
#
_cell.length_a   1.000
_cell.length_b   1.000
_cell.length_c   1.000
_cell.angle_alpha   90.00
_cell.angle_beta   90.00
_cell.angle_gamma   90.00
#
_symmetry.space_group_name_H-M   'P 1'
#
loop_
_entity.id
_entity.type
_entity.pdbx_description
1 polymer ?
#
loop_
_entity_poly.entity_id
_entity_poly.type
_entity_poly.pdbx_seq_one_letter_code
_entity_poly.pdbx_strand_id
1 'polypeptide(L)'
;MAHLHDPMLNVDISKLEQLVTDLRGLLKEGLVATDIWDRATGLSLAGYNAQPAAVALFNQLTEEIGSTLSGAGFPKLNRYYLLDLDGDNAVVIIRHGEDLLQGMLLNSKKVNMGILFSIAIPKSIEGTAKSRN
;
A
#
# COMPACT_ATOMS: atom_id res chain seq x y z
N MET A 1 -12.64 21.85 -11.59
CA MET A 1 -11.52 21.60 -12.46
C MET A 1 -11.62 20.22 -13.02
N ALA A 2 -11.71 20.14 -14.31
CA ALA A 2 -11.92 18.87 -14.98
C ALA A 2 -10.87 17.82 -14.63
N HIS A 3 -9.65 18.26 -14.44
CA HIS A 3 -8.57 17.34 -14.12
C HIS A 3 -8.62 16.79 -12.69
N LEU A 4 -9.43 17.35 -11.81
CA LEU A 4 -9.71 16.74 -10.52
C LEU A 4 -10.50 15.45 -10.70
N HIS A 5 -11.08 15.30 -11.85
CA HIS A 5 -11.80 14.12 -12.29
C HIS A 5 -11.06 13.42 -13.40
N ASP A 6 -9.77 13.20 -13.25
CA ASP A 6 -9.06 12.37 -14.18
C ASP A 6 -9.68 10.97 -14.14
N PRO A 7 -10.27 10.47 -15.26
CA PRO A 7 -10.88 9.14 -15.28
C PRO A 7 -9.90 8.04 -14.92
N MET A 8 -8.60 8.28 -15.10
CA MET A 8 -7.57 7.30 -14.78
C MET A 8 -7.38 7.13 -13.28
N LEU A 9 -7.61 8.18 -12.50
CA LEU A 9 -7.40 8.16 -11.05
C LEU A 9 -8.68 7.81 -10.30
N ASN A 10 -9.76 8.48 -10.61
CA ASN A 10 -11.09 8.26 -10.05
C ASN A 10 -11.11 8.01 -8.53
N VAL A 11 -10.27 8.72 -7.81
CA VAL A 11 -10.16 8.65 -6.35
C VAL A 11 -10.09 10.06 -5.76
N ASP A 12 -10.54 10.18 -4.51
CA ASP A 12 -10.42 11.40 -3.74
C ASP A 12 -9.06 11.41 -3.02
N ILE A 13 -8.15 12.22 -3.55
CA ILE A 13 -6.78 12.33 -3.02
C ILE A 13 -6.79 12.81 -1.57
N SER A 14 -7.68 13.72 -1.20
CA SER A 14 -7.76 14.22 0.18
C SER A 14 -8.06 13.10 1.17
N LYS A 15 -8.91 12.16 0.80
CA LYS A 15 -9.22 11.01 1.65
C LYS A 15 -8.02 10.08 1.79
N LEU A 16 -7.24 9.90 0.74
CA LEU A 16 -6.02 9.10 0.81
C LEU A 16 -4.96 9.79 1.67
N GLU A 17 -4.83 11.11 1.57
CA GLU A 17 -3.92 11.86 2.43
C GLU A 17 -4.31 11.77 3.90
N GLN A 18 -5.62 11.82 4.19
CA GLN A 18 -6.11 11.64 5.56
C GLN A 18 -5.82 10.22 6.07
N LEU A 19 -5.98 9.21 5.22
CA LEU A 19 -5.63 7.84 5.56
C LEU A 19 -4.15 7.72 5.94
N VAL A 20 -3.26 8.33 5.17
CA VAL A 20 -1.82 8.32 5.47
C VAL A 20 -1.56 8.97 6.84
N THR A 21 -2.20 10.09 7.12
CA THR A 21 -2.09 10.77 8.43
C THR A 21 -2.55 9.86 9.55
N ASP A 22 -3.68 9.19 9.36
CA ASP A 22 -4.23 8.27 10.37
C ASP A 22 -3.29 7.08 10.61
N LEU A 23 -2.69 6.53 9.57
CA LEU A 23 -1.73 5.43 9.69
C LEU A 23 -0.50 5.84 10.49
N ARG A 24 0.00 7.05 10.27
CA ARG A 24 1.12 7.61 11.05
C ARG A 24 0.77 7.71 12.52
N GLY A 25 -0.46 8.12 12.82
CA GLY A 25 -0.94 8.20 14.20
C GLY A 25 -1.07 6.83 14.87
N LEU A 26 -1.49 5.82 14.11
CA LEU A 26 -1.65 4.46 14.62
C LEU A 26 -0.32 3.74 14.84
N LEU A 27 0.57 3.81 13.88
CA LEU A 27 1.81 3.03 13.86
C LEU A 27 3.00 3.79 14.41
N LYS A 28 2.89 5.12 14.49
CA LYS A 28 3.91 6.00 15.09
C LYS A 28 5.31 5.71 14.52
N GLU A 29 6.29 5.50 15.39
CA GLU A 29 7.67 5.24 14.99
C GLU A 29 7.85 3.91 14.24
N GLY A 30 6.87 3.02 14.33
CA GLY A 30 6.89 1.77 13.58
C GLY A 30 6.70 1.96 12.08
N LEU A 31 6.06 3.06 11.66
CA LEU A 31 5.88 3.38 10.25
C LEU A 31 7.03 4.27 9.76
N VAL A 32 7.90 3.71 8.94
CA VAL A 32 9.04 4.45 8.36
C VAL A 32 8.61 5.20 7.10
N ALA A 33 7.81 4.58 6.27
CA ALA A 33 7.31 5.17 5.02
C ALA A 33 6.05 4.46 4.57
N THR A 34 5.20 5.17 3.85
CA THR A 34 4.07 4.57 3.15
C THR A 34 3.79 5.35 1.88
N ASP A 35 3.21 4.68 0.89
CA ASP A 35 2.84 5.29 -0.38
C ASP A 35 1.68 4.51 -0.99
N ILE A 36 0.73 5.25 -1.57
CA ILE A 36 -0.37 4.67 -2.33
C ILE A 36 -0.21 5.19 -3.76
N TRP A 37 -0.12 4.27 -4.72
CA TRP A 37 0.19 4.67 -6.09
C TRP A 37 -0.68 3.95 -7.11
N ASP A 38 -0.81 4.60 -8.26
CA ASP A 38 -1.46 4.01 -9.43
C ASP A 38 -0.48 3.04 -10.10
N ARG A 39 -0.86 1.79 -10.23
CA ARG A 39 0.03 0.75 -10.78
C ARG A 39 0.41 1.00 -12.22
N ALA A 40 -0.55 1.46 -13.02
CA ALA A 40 -0.34 1.61 -14.46
C ALA A 40 0.68 2.71 -14.78
N THR A 41 0.66 3.81 -14.03
CA THR A 41 1.50 4.98 -14.30
C THR A 41 2.67 5.13 -13.35
N GLY A 42 2.61 4.47 -12.18
CA GLY A 42 3.57 4.67 -11.10
C GLY A 42 3.36 5.97 -10.33
N LEU A 43 2.26 6.68 -10.59
CA LEU A 43 2.00 7.96 -9.96
C LEU A 43 1.61 7.78 -8.49
N SER A 44 2.38 8.42 -7.59
CA SER A 44 2.05 8.48 -6.17
C SER A 44 0.82 9.38 -5.96
N LEU A 45 -0.16 8.87 -5.25
CA LEU A 45 -1.40 9.60 -4.95
C LEU A 45 -1.36 10.22 -3.55
N ALA A 46 -0.78 9.52 -2.60
CA ALA A 46 -0.60 10.00 -1.23
C ALA A 46 0.51 9.20 -0.57
N GLY A 47 1.37 9.88 0.17
CA GLY A 47 2.49 9.17 0.79
C GLY A 47 3.15 9.93 1.91
N TYR A 48 4.02 9.23 2.62
CA TYR A 48 4.86 9.72 3.68
C TYR A 48 6.23 9.09 3.50
N ASN A 49 7.27 9.91 3.32
CA ASN A 49 8.62 9.44 3.00
C ASN A 49 8.66 8.49 1.79
N ALA A 50 7.80 8.72 0.82
CA ALA A 50 7.67 7.86 -0.35
C ALA A 50 8.97 7.79 -1.15
N GLN A 51 9.30 6.58 -1.64
CA GLN A 51 10.51 6.32 -2.42
C GLN A 51 10.11 5.90 -3.84
N PRO A 52 10.42 6.72 -4.86
CA PRO A 52 10.04 6.37 -6.24
C PRO A 52 10.56 5.00 -6.70
N ALA A 53 11.76 4.62 -6.26
CA ALA A 53 12.34 3.33 -6.61
C ALA A 53 11.51 2.15 -6.07
N ALA A 54 10.83 2.33 -4.94
CA ALA A 54 9.99 1.30 -4.36
C ALA A 54 8.76 1.00 -5.22
N VAL A 55 8.22 2.00 -5.90
CA VAL A 55 7.05 1.85 -6.77
C VAL A 55 7.34 0.83 -7.88
N ALA A 56 8.43 1.04 -8.62
CA ALA A 56 8.81 0.13 -9.70
C ALA A 56 9.12 -1.27 -9.18
N LEU A 57 9.87 -1.36 -8.08
CA LEU A 57 10.23 -2.64 -7.47
C LEU A 57 8.99 -3.44 -7.07
N PHE A 58 8.06 -2.82 -6.36
CA PHE A 58 6.90 -3.55 -5.83
C PHE A 58 5.81 -3.75 -6.85
N ASN A 59 5.72 -2.94 -7.91
CA ASN A 59 4.91 -3.28 -9.07
C ASN A 59 5.39 -4.60 -9.68
N GLN A 60 6.68 -4.72 -9.91
CA GLN A 60 7.27 -5.93 -10.50
C GLN A 60 7.12 -7.14 -9.59
N LEU A 61 7.46 -7.00 -8.30
CA LEU A 61 7.40 -8.12 -7.35
C LEU A 61 5.99 -8.64 -7.19
N THR A 62 5.01 -7.75 -7.09
CA THR A 62 3.60 -8.13 -6.96
C THR A 62 3.13 -8.92 -8.19
N GLU A 63 3.53 -8.49 -9.38
CA GLU A 63 3.25 -9.19 -10.63
C GLU A 63 3.87 -10.59 -10.64
N GLU A 64 5.12 -10.70 -10.23
CA GLU A 64 5.85 -11.97 -10.19
C GLU A 64 5.25 -12.95 -9.17
N ILE A 65 4.90 -12.47 -7.98
CA ILE A 65 4.23 -13.30 -6.98
C ILE A 65 2.93 -13.83 -7.54
N GLY A 66 2.11 -12.97 -8.13
CA GLY A 66 0.82 -13.35 -8.69
C GLY A 66 0.95 -14.40 -9.79
N SER A 67 1.85 -14.19 -10.74
CA SER A 67 2.04 -15.13 -11.83
C SER A 67 2.66 -16.46 -11.39
N THR A 68 3.56 -16.43 -10.42
CA THR A 68 4.17 -17.64 -9.87
C THR A 68 3.13 -18.51 -9.16
N LEU A 69 2.30 -17.90 -8.33
CA LEU A 69 1.22 -18.63 -7.64
C LEU A 69 0.24 -19.22 -8.64
N SER A 70 -0.20 -18.44 -9.61
CA SER A 70 -1.13 -18.91 -10.65
C SER A 70 -0.53 -20.03 -11.48
N GLY A 71 0.74 -19.92 -11.85
CA GLY A 71 1.43 -20.94 -12.64
C GLY A 71 1.60 -22.26 -11.92
N ALA A 72 1.62 -22.23 -10.59
CA ALA A 72 1.71 -23.44 -9.76
C ALA A 72 0.33 -24.02 -9.39
N GLY A 73 -0.75 -23.42 -9.85
CA GLY A 73 -2.11 -23.84 -9.50
C GLY A 73 -2.50 -23.50 -8.07
N PHE A 74 -1.80 -22.57 -7.43
CA PHE A 74 -2.12 -22.11 -6.09
C PHE A 74 -3.28 -21.11 -6.12
N PRO A 75 -3.96 -20.91 -4.98
CA PRO A 75 -4.89 -19.78 -4.85
C PRO A 75 -4.18 -18.47 -5.17
N LYS A 76 -4.93 -17.55 -5.74
CA LYS A 76 -4.37 -16.25 -6.16
C LYS A 76 -3.94 -15.41 -4.95
N LEU A 77 -2.95 -14.55 -5.16
CA LEU A 77 -2.61 -13.51 -4.21
C LEU A 77 -3.87 -12.67 -3.93
N ASN A 78 -4.22 -12.53 -2.65
CA ASN A 78 -5.42 -11.80 -2.28
C ASN A 78 -5.10 -10.33 -2.03
N ARG A 79 -5.27 -9.85 -0.82
CA ARG A 79 -5.26 -8.41 -0.53
C ARG A 79 -3.89 -7.87 -0.17
N TYR A 80 -3.03 -8.67 0.43
CA TYR A 80 -1.72 -8.17 0.88
C TYR A 80 -0.72 -9.30 1.09
N TYR A 81 0.55 -8.90 1.18
CA TYR A 81 1.61 -9.78 1.64
C TYR A 81 2.60 -9.00 2.49
N LEU A 82 3.32 -9.71 3.35
CA LEU A 82 4.34 -9.13 4.22
C LEU A 82 5.68 -9.79 3.94
N LEU A 83 6.72 -8.97 3.89
CA LEU A 83 8.10 -9.43 3.77
C LEU A 83 8.84 -9.04 5.05
N ASP A 84 9.43 -10.03 5.71
CA ASP A 84 10.33 -9.80 6.84
C ASP A 84 11.74 -9.68 6.29
N LEU A 85 12.34 -8.51 6.43
CA LEU A 85 13.62 -8.20 5.83
C LEU A 85 14.71 -8.00 6.89
N ASP A 86 15.95 -8.11 6.48
CA ASP A 86 17.09 -7.87 7.34
C ASP A 86 17.10 -6.46 7.94
N GLY A 87 17.78 -6.29 9.07
CA GLY A 87 17.98 -4.99 9.69
C GLY A 87 16.73 -4.41 10.35
N ASP A 88 15.88 -5.27 10.89
CA ASP A 88 14.63 -4.87 11.54
C ASP A 88 13.68 -4.12 10.60
N ASN A 89 13.69 -4.51 9.34
CA ASN A 89 12.78 -3.97 8.33
C ASN A 89 11.70 -4.98 7.97
N ALA A 90 10.51 -4.48 7.75
CA ALA A 90 9.42 -5.26 7.17
C ALA A 90 8.68 -4.40 6.16
N VAL A 91 8.11 -5.04 5.14
CA VAL A 91 7.32 -4.36 4.14
C VAL A 91 5.98 -5.06 4.02
N VAL A 92 4.90 -4.28 4.05
CA VAL A 92 3.56 -4.76 3.69
C VAL A 92 3.18 -4.11 2.38
N ILE A 93 2.72 -4.94 1.45
CA ILE A 93 2.13 -4.45 0.20
C ILE A 93 0.66 -4.83 0.19
N ILE A 94 -0.20 -3.84 0.00
CA ILE A 94 -1.65 -4.02 -0.05
C ILE A 94 -2.12 -3.75 -1.48
N ARG A 95 -2.91 -4.68 -2.01
CA ARG A 95 -3.56 -4.53 -3.31
C ARG A 95 -4.94 -3.89 -3.10
N HIS A 96 -5.13 -2.73 -3.68
CA HIS A 96 -6.43 -2.05 -3.66
C HIS A 96 -7.05 -2.20 -5.06
N GLY A 97 -7.87 -3.22 -5.24
CA GLY A 97 -8.39 -3.56 -6.56
C GLY A 97 -7.25 -3.98 -7.50
N GLU A 98 -7.44 -3.76 -8.80
CA GLU A 98 -6.45 -4.08 -9.82
C GLU A 98 -5.54 -2.90 -10.17
N ASP A 99 -5.91 -1.70 -9.73
CA ASP A 99 -5.32 -0.46 -10.21
C ASP A 99 -4.38 0.22 -9.22
N LEU A 100 -4.53 -0.01 -7.91
CA LEU A 100 -3.73 0.68 -6.90
C LEU A 100 -2.95 -0.30 -6.04
N LEU A 101 -1.75 0.10 -5.66
CA LEU A 101 -0.96 -0.57 -4.63
C LEU A 101 -0.65 0.39 -3.51
N GLN A 102 -0.46 -0.15 -2.33
CA GLN A 102 0.05 0.59 -1.18
C GLN A 102 1.21 -0.17 -0.57
N GLY A 103 2.31 0.53 -0.29
CA GLY A 103 3.43 -0.02 0.45
C GLY A 103 3.53 0.64 1.82
N MET A 104 3.91 -0.16 2.81
CA MET A 104 4.30 0.32 4.13
C MET A 104 5.66 -0.25 4.48
N LEU A 105 6.65 0.61 4.69
CA LEU A 105 7.94 0.20 5.23
C LEU A 105 7.88 0.38 6.74
N LEU A 106 8.18 -0.68 7.46
CA LEU A 106 8.02 -0.76 8.90
C LEU A 106 9.35 -1.04 9.58
N ASN A 107 9.53 -0.46 10.77
CA ASN A 107 10.57 -0.91 11.69
C ASN A 107 9.97 -2.02 12.55
N SER A 108 10.43 -3.26 12.33
CA SER A 108 9.82 -4.43 12.97
C SER A 108 10.03 -4.48 14.48
N LYS A 109 11.01 -3.75 15.02
CA LYS A 109 11.18 -3.61 16.48
C LYS A 109 10.20 -2.65 17.11
N LYS A 110 9.76 -1.64 16.37
CA LYS A 110 8.93 -0.55 16.90
C LYS A 110 7.46 -0.68 16.53
N VAL A 111 7.14 -1.38 15.44
CA VAL A 111 5.76 -1.55 15.02
C VAL A 111 5.02 -2.51 15.95
N ASN A 112 3.79 -2.13 16.31
CA ASN A 112 2.90 -3.04 17.01
C ASN A 112 2.19 -3.92 15.97
N MET A 113 2.57 -5.20 15.88
CA MET A 113 2.00 -6.12 14.90
C MET A 113 0.51 -6.36 15.09
N GLY A 114 0.04 -6.33 16.32
CA GLY A 114 -1.40 -6.44 16.60
C GLY A 114 -2.17 -5.28 16.00
N ILE A 115 -1.69 -4.05 16.19
CA ILE A 115 -2.30 -2.86 15.58
C ILE A 115 -2.18 -2.91 14.06
N LEU A 116 -1.04 -3.35 13.54
CA LEU A 116 -0.84 -3.46 12.10
C LEU A 116 -1.91 -4.35 11.46
N PHE A 117 -2.08 -5.56 11.96
CA PHE A 117 -2.98 -6.53 11.33
C PHE A 117 -4.45 -6.31 11.68
N SER A 118 -4.76 -5.87 12.88
CA SER A 118 -6.15 -5.74 13.32
C SER A 118 -6.75 -4.36 13.03
N ILE A 119 -5.93 -3.33 12.85
CA ILE A 119 -6.42 -1.96 12.65
C ILE A 119 -5.86 -1.31 11.39
N ALA A 120 -4.53 -1.24 11.24
CA ALA A 120 -3.91 -0.45 10.18
C ALA A 120 -4.20 -1.00 8.79
N ILE A 121 -4.02 -2.30 8.58
CA ILE A 121 -4.29 -2.92 7.28
C ILE A 121 -5.77 -2.85 6.93
N PRO A 122 -6.71 -3.25 7.82
CA PRO A 122 -8.15 -3.09 7.52
C PRO A 122 -8.54 -1.63 7.26
N LYS A 123 -7.98 -0.68 8.01
CA LYS A 123 -8.25 0.74 7.80
C LYS A 123 -7.75 1.22 6.43
N SER A 124 -6.60 0.75 5.99
CA SER A 124 -6.06 1.05 4.66
C SER A 124 -6.97 0.54 3.55
N ILE A 125 -7.43 -0.70 3.68
CA ILE A 125 -8.33 -1.31 2.71
C ILE A 125 -9.65 -0.56 2.64
N GLU A 126 -10.26 -0.31 3.79
CA GLU A 126 -11.54 0.39 3.88
C GLU A 126 -11.42 1.85 3.43
N GLY A 127 -10.39 2.55 3.91
CA GLY A 127 -10.19 3.95 3.57
C GLY A 127 -9.93 4.17 2.08
N THR A 128 -9.18 3.29 1.45
CA THR A 128 -8.93 3.38 0.02
C THR A 128 -10.22 3.07 -0.77
N ALA A 129 -11.00 2.07 -0.34
CA ALA A 129 -12.29 1.78 -0.97
C ALA A 129 -13.23 2.99 -0.88
N LYS A 130 -13.29 3.66 0.26
CA LYS A 130 -14.12 4.85 0.46
C LYS A 130 -13.63 6.07 -0.31
N SER A 131 -12.36 6.12 -0.71
CA SER A 131 -11.83 7.22 -1.51
C SER A 131 -12.28 7.16 -2.97
N ARG A 132 -12.77 6.02 -3.41
CA ARG A 132 -13.20 5.86 -4.81
C ARG A 132 -14.48 6.63 -5.08
N ASN A 133 -14.50 7.30 -6.20
CA ASN A 133 -15.66 8.10 -6.64
C ASN A 133 -16.70 7.26 -7.34
#